data_bd916a227f8081529cdc61ade5fbc26f
#
_entry.id   bd916a227f8081529cdc61ade5fbc26f
#
_cell.length_a   1.000
_cell.length_b   1.000
_cell.length_c   1.000
_cell.angle_alpha   90.00
_cell.angle_beta   90.00
_cell.angle_gamma   90.00
#
_symmetry.space_group_name_H-M   'P 1'
#
loop_
_entity.id
_entity.type
_entity.pdbx_description
1 polymer ?
#
loop_
_entity_poly.entity_id
_entity_poly.type
_entity_poly.pdbx_seq_one_letter_code
_entity_poly.pdbx_strand_id
1 'polypeptide(L)'
;MSHPYRKPQVMMRDEAFHAILEAKYARIISAISELHGVSLEEAMDIFYNSPLLPLIEDGTADLHCRSDRYLAEEIWRESSRASIE
;
A
#
# COMPACT_ATOMS: atom_id res chain seq x y z
N MET A 1 -21.11 -22.40 24.30
CA MET A 1 -20.58 -21.71 24.48
C MET A 1 -19.57 -21.29 23.70
N SER A 2 -19.21 -21.48 22.77
CA SER A 2 -18.23 -21.17 21.99
C SER A 2 -18.41 -19.98 21.22
N HIS A 3 -19.39 -19.33 21.38
CA HIS A 3 -19.63 -18.35 20.54
C HIS A 3 -18.78 -17.21 20.63
N PRO A 4 -18.25 -16.85 21.69
CA PRO A 4 -17.49 -15.63 21.74
C PRO A 4 -16.34 -15.60 20.81
N TYR A 5 -15.94 -16.74 20.35
CA TYR A 5 -14.82 -16.72 19.52
C TYR A 5 -15.07 -16.19 18.19
N ARG A 6 -16.29 -16.18 17.71
CA ARG A 6 -16.51 -15.76 16.43
C ARG A 6 -16.22 -14.36 16.24
N LYS A 7 -16.66 -13.47 17.09
CA LYS A 7 -16.43 -12.10 16.90
C LYS A 7 -14.98 -11.76 16.92
N PRO A 8 -14.20 -12.21 17.89
CA PRO A 8 -12.78 -11.91 17.93
C PRO A 8 -12.08 -12.38 16.67
N GLN A 9 -12.51 -13.50 16.16
CA GLN A 9 -11.86 -14.00 14.97
C GLN A 9 -12.08 -13.11 13.77
N VAL A 10 -13.27 -12.58 13.62
CA VAL A 10 -13.54 -11.70 12.53
C VAL A 10 -12.74 -10.42 12.64
N MET A 11 -12.67 -9.88 13.85
CA MET A 11 -11.89 -8.69 14.05
C MET A 11 -10.43 -8.93 13.81
N MET A 12 -9.94 -10.07 14.23
CA MET A 12 -8.56 -10.40 14.01
C MET A 12 -8.25 -10.47 12.54
N ARG A 13 -9.22 -10.96 11.76
CA ARG A 13 -9.00 -11.02 10.36
C ARG A 13 -8.82 -9.65 9.80
N ASP A 14 -9.64 -8.67 10.18
CA ASP A 14 -9.52 -7.32 9.70
C ASP A 14 -8.20 -6.70 10.13
N GLU A 15 -7.83 -6.95 11.38
CA GLU A 15 -6.57 -6.41 11.87
C GLU A 15 -5.40 -7.02 11.15
N ALA A 16 -5.48 -8.31 10.87
CA ALA A 16 -4.41 -8.97 10.14
C ALA A 16 -4.29 -8.40 8.73
N PHE A 17 -5.41 -8.12 8.09
CA PHE A 17 -5.37 -7.57 6.75
C PHE A 17 -4.74 -6.18 6.77
N HIS A 18 -5.11 -5.36 7.75
CA HIS A 18 -4.53 -4.03 7.86
C HIS A 18 -3.04 -4.10 8.15
N ALA A 19 -2.63 -5.04 8.98
CA ALA A 19 -1.22 -5.19 9.29
C ALA A 19 -0.43 -5.61 8.05
N ILE A 20 -1.03 -6.48 7.24
CA ILE A 20 -0.40 -6.91 6.01
C ILE A 20 -0.28 -5.75 5.04
N LEU A 21 -1.32 -4.92 4.95
CA LEU A 21 -1.28 -3.77 4.07
C LEU A 21 -0.24 -2.76 4.52
N GLU A 22 -0.13 -2.54 5.82
CA GLU A 22 0.86 -1.59 6.31
C GLU A 22 2.27 -2.05 6.05
N ALA A 23 2.51 -3.35 6.20
CA ALA A 23 3.82 -3.90 5.89
C ALA A 23 4.10 -3.74 4.40
N LYS A 24 3.08 -3.95 3.58
CA LYS A 24 3.23 -3.80 2.14
C LYS A 24 3.52 -2.35 1.78
N TYR A 25 2.86 -1.42 2.44
CA TYR A 25 3.09 0.00 2.19
C TYR A 25 4.54 0.36 2.47
N ALA A 26 5.06 -0.13 3.60
CA ALA A 26 6.44 0.15 3.96
C ALA A 26 7.40 -0.36 2.89
N ARG A 27 7.12 -1.54 2.37
CA ARG A 27 7.97 -2.12 1.34
C ARG A 27 7.87 -1.34 0.03
N ILE A 28 6.67 -0.87 -0.31
CA ILE A 28 6.49 -0.08 -1.52
C ILE A 28 7.24 1.24 -1.39
N ILE A 29 7.12 1.88 -0.23
CA ILE A 29 7.81 3.15 0.00
C ILE A 29 9.31 2.96 -0.10
N SER A 30 9.82 1.90 0.51
CA SER A 30 11.24 1.60 0.41
C SER A 30 11.66 1.37 -1.03
N ALA A 31 10.82 0.69 -1.79
CA ALA A 31 11.12 0.42 -3.19
C ALA A 31 11.17 1.72 -4.00
N ILE A 32 10.23 2.63 -3.74
CA ILE A 32 10.25 3.91 -4.43
C ILE A 32 11.54 4.64 -4.13
N SER A 33 11.92 4.66 -2.86
CA SER A 33 13.15 5.33 -2.45
C SER A 33 14.36 4.74 -3.16
N GLU A 34 14.44 3.42 -3.17
CA GLU A 34 15.60 2.76 -3.75
C GLU A 34 15.64 2.83 -5.26
N LEU A 35 14.50 2.65 -5.89
CA LEU A 35 14.46 2.61 -7.35
C LEU A 35 14.69 3.98 -7.97
N HIS A 36 14.27 5.01 -7.28
CA HIS A 36 14.31 6.35 -7.88
C HIS A 36 15.22 7.31 -7.13
N GLY A 37 15.91 6.84 -6.13
CA GLY A 37 16.91 7.66 -5.46
C GLY A 37 16.36 8.83 -4.69
N VAL A 38 15.16 8.71 -4.14
CA VAL A 38 14.58 9.78 -3.33
C VAL A 38 14.62 9.36 -1.87
N SER A 39 14.47 10.31 -0.97
CA SER A 39 14.49 10.00 0.44
C SER A 39 13.25 9.23 0.83
N LEU A 40 13.30 8.58 1.98
CA LEU A 40 12.11 7.87 2.46
C LEU A 40 10.97 8.82 2.70
N GLU A 41 11.27 10.01 3.20
CA GLU A 41 10.25 11.00 3.42
C GLU A 41 9.56 11.38 2.13
N GLU A 42 10.33 11.61 1.10
CA GLU A 42 9.80 11.96 -0.19
C GLU A 42 8.99 10.81 -0.76
N ALA A 43 9.50 9.59 -0.60
CA ALA A 43 8.79 8.41 -1.07
C ALA A 43 7.45 8.25 -0.35
N MET A 44 7.42 8.56 0.94
CA MET A 44 6.19 8.51 1.70
C MET A 44 5.17 9.51 1.18
N ASP A 45 5.62 10.72 0.90
CA ASP A 45 4.75 11.73 0.35
C ASP A 45 4.16 11.28 -0.98
N ILE A 46 4.99 10.74 -1.84
CA ILE A 46 4.56 10.27 -3.14
C ILE A 46 3.52 9.15 -2.95
N PHE A 47 3.81 8.24 -2.06
CA PHE A 47 2.92 7.11 -1.84
C PHE A 47 1.57 7.54 -1.28
N TYR A 48 1.58 8.37 -0.24
CA TYR A 48 0.33 8.72 0.43
C TYR A 48 -0.51 9.72 -0.35
N ASN A 49 0.06 10.35 -1.35
CA ASN A 49 -0.70 11.23 -2.21
C ASN A 49 -1.06 10.57 -3.52
N SER A 50 -0.77 9.30 -3.67
CA SER A 50 -1.02 8.60 -4.91
C SER A 50 -2.50 8.28 -5.08
N PRO A 51 -3.05 8.46 -6.27
CA PRO A 51 -4.42 8.05 -6.52
C PRO A 51 -4.61 6.54 -6.50
N LEU A 52 -3.50 5.79 -6.52
CA LEU A 52 -3.60 4.34 -6.45
C LEU A 52 -3.82 3.83 -5.03
N LEU A 53 -3.47 4.63 -4.03
CA LEU A 53 -3.58 4.16 -2.65
C LEU A 53 -4.99 3.72 -2.28
N PRO A 54 -6.03 4.51 -2.54
CA PRO A 54 -7.37 4.06 -2.20
C PRO A 54 -7.76 2.77 -2.90
N LEU A 55 -7.25 2.56 -4.10
CA LEU A 55 -7.55 1.35 -4.85
C LEU A 55 -6.87 0.15 -4.23
N ILE A 56 -5.65 0.33 -3.73
CA ILE A 56 -4.94 -0.74 -3.06
C ILE A 56 -5.67 -1.09 -1.76
N GLU A 57 -6.08 -0.08 -1.01
CA GLU A 57 -6.76 -0.29 0.25
C GLU A 57 -8.09 -0.99 0.05
N ASP A 58 -8.74 -0.70 -1.08
CA ASP A 58 -10.01 -1.28 -1.36
C ASP A 58 -9.91 -2.67 -1.96
N GLY A 59 -8.73 -3.10 -2.32
CA GLY A 59 -8.53 -4.41 -2.94
C GLY A 59 -8.98 -4.45 -4.39
N THR A 60 -9.15 -3.29 -5.01
CA THR A 60 -9.61 -3.21 -6.39
C THR A 60 -8.66 -3.97 -7.32
N ALA A 61 -9.20 -4.84 -8.13
CA ALA A 61 -8.43 -5.59 -9.12
C ALA A 61 -7.23 -6.29 -8.49
N ASP A 62 -7.35 -6.61 -7.21
CA ASP A 62 -6.30 -7.32 -6.48
C ASP A 62 -4.95 -6.60 -6.56
N LEU A 63 -5.00 -5.28 -6.57
CA LEU A 63 -3.76 -4.51 -6.62
C LEU A 63 -2.85 -4.82 -5.46
N HIS A 64 -3.44 -5.08 -4.29
CA HIS A 64 -2.62 -5.39 -3.12
C HIS A 64 -1.83 -6.68 -3.28
N CYS A 65 -2.15 -7.49 -4.27
CA CYS A 65 -1.44 -8.73 -4.53
C CYS A 65 -0.30 -8.54 -5.54
N ARG A 66 -0.19 -7.38 -6.13
CA ARG A 66 0.89 -7.13 -7.07
C ARG A 66 2.20 -6.95 -6.32
N SER A 67 3.30 -7.13 -7.02
CA SER A 67 4.59 -7.03 -6.37
C SER A 67 4.85 -5.61 -5.89
N ASP A 68 5.70 -5.50 -4.88
CA ASP A 68 6.06 -4.20 -4.34
C ASP A 68 6.68 -3.33 -5.41
N ARG A 69 7.53 -3.93 -6.23
CA ARG A 69 8.21 -3.17 -7.28
C ARG A 69 7.22 -2.69 -8.32
N TYR A 70 6.28 -3.52 -8.70
CA TYR A 70 5.26 -3.13 -9.68
C TYR A 70 4.50 -1.91 -9.17
N LEU A 71 4.05 -1.97 -7.93
CA LEU A 71 3.27 -0.87 -7.37
C LEU A 71 4.11 0.38 -7.19
N ALA A 72 5.37 0.21 -6.81
CA ALA A 72 6.26 1.35 -6.65
C ALA A 72 6.42 2.07 -7.99
N GLU A 73 6.58 1.31 -9.07
CA GLU A 73 6.75 1.92 -10.38
C GLU A 73 5.47 2.60 -10.86
N GLU A 74 4.33 1.98 -10.60
CA GLU A 74 3.06 2.57 -11.00
C GLU A 74 2.79 3.86 -10.24
N ILE A 75 3.07 3.85 -8.95
CA ILE A 75 2.87 5.03 -8.12
C ILE A 75 3.81 6.15 -8.57
N TRP A 76 5.04 5.80 -8.86
CA TRP A 76 6.02 6.77 -9.32
C TRP A 76 5.57 7.38 -10.65
N ARG A 77 5.09 6.55 -11.55
CA ARG A 77 4.65 7.01 -12.85
C ARG A 77 3.48 7.97 -12.72
N GLU A 78 2.52 7.66 -11.85
CA GLU A 78 1.39 8.54 -11.65
C GLU A 78 1.84 9.86 -11.04
N SER A 79 2.78 9.81 -10.12
CA SER A 79 3.28 10.99 -9.49
C SER A 79 3.99 11.89 -10.51
N SER A 80 4.78 11.29 -11.37
CA SER A 80 5.49 12.04 -12.38
C SER A 80 4.53 12.68 -13.39
N ARG A 81 3.49 11.95 -13.73
CA ARG A 81 2.50 12.44 -14.64
C ARG A 81 1.80 13.65 -14.06
N ALA A 82 1.44 13.57 -12.78
CA ALA A 82 0.78 14.67 -12.13
C ALA A 82 1.68 15.89 -12.07
N SER A 83 2.97 15.66 -11.92
CA SER A 83 3.90 16.78 -11.82
C SER A 83 4.02 17.56 -13.11
N ILE A 84 3.83 16.89 -14.22
CA ILE A 84 3.96 17.56 -15.51
C ILE A 84 2.83 18.51 -15.75
N GLU A 85 1.67 18.17 -15.21
CA GLU A 85 0.56 19.05 -15.38
C GLU A 85 0.73 20.28 -14.59
#